data_830a12675769b9104098f6c56dc84545
#
_entry.id   830a12675769b9104098f6c56dc84545
#
_cell.length_a   1.000
_cell.length_b   1.000
_cell.length_c   1.000
_cell.angle_alpha   90.00
_cell.angle_beta   90.00
_cell.angle_gamma   90.00
#
_symmetry.space_group_name_H-M   'P 1'
#
loop_
_entity.id
_entity.type
_entity.pdbx_description
1 polymer ?
#
loop_
_entity_poly.entity_id
_entity_poly.type
_entity_poly.pdbx_seq_one_letter_code
_entity_poly.pdbx_strand_id
1 'polypeptide(L)'
;TGYFNQQQYRLFNSRYFGYELYGSSYSLRGVGTQNMAGGRLVYHLNKQLTIRIGGNAYQYRSNGRMFNDFTLNADLTYRLNNWLTAYVYGQYRLNCTPNSGVQGFPLSPQSHYGALFRINLLEKKEYGIDLNLGTDRSYNAATRQWENTYRVGPAIRLK
;
A
#
# COMPACT_ATOMS: atom_id res chain seq x y z
N THR A 1 -2.05 21.81 12.45
CA THR A 1 -1.98 20.51 13.15
C THR A 1 -2.91 19.51 12.46
N GLY A 2 -2.36 18.39 12.05
CA GLY A 2 -3.12 17.26 11.51
C GLY A 2 -3.42 16.25 12.62
N TYR A 3 -4.54 15.58 12.50
CA TYR A 3 -4.91 14.44 13.32
C TYR A 3 -5.02 13.20 12.46
N PHE A 4 -4.39 12.12 12.87
CA PHE A 4 -4.41 10.82 12.20
C PHE A 4 -4.83 9.74 13.17
N ASN A 5 -5.83 8.95 12.78
CA ASN A 5 -6.27 7.77 13.51
C ASN A 5 -6.36 6.60 12.55
N GLN A 6 -5.75 5.50 12.90
CA GLN A 6 -5.78 4.27 12.13
C GLN A 6 -6.22 3.10 13.01
N GLN A 7 -7.15 2.31 12.50
CA GLN A 7 -7.61 1.09 13.14
C GLN A 7 -7.54 -0.08 12.17
N GLN A 8 -7.09 -1.20 12.65
CA GLN A 8 -6.98 -2.43 11.87
C GLN A 8 -7.58 -3.59 12.66
N TYR A 9 -8.47 -4.33 12.01
CA TYR A 9 -9.11 -5.50 12.57
C TYR A 9 -8.86 -6.72 11.69
N ARG A 10 -8.34 -7.78 12.29
CA ARG A 10 -8.21 -9.08 11.65
C ARG A 10 -9.37 -9.96 12.13
N LEU A 11 -10.37 -10.14 11.27
CA LEU A 11 -11.61 -10.84 11.62
C LEU A 11 -11.50 -12.36 11.49
N PHE A 12 -10.68 -12.84 10.58
CA PHE A 12 -10.53 -14.26 10.34
C PHE A 12 -9.10 -14.58 9.90
N ASN A 13 -8.51 -15.59 10.51
CA ASN A 13 -7.18 -16.06 10.14
C ASN A 13 -7.13 -17.57 10.25
N SER A 14 -7.16 -18.27 9.12
CA SER A 14 -6.86 -19.70 9.03
C SER A 14 -5.43 -19.90 8.49
N ARG A 15 -4.98 -21.14 8.48
CA ARG A 15 -3.65 -21.51 7.94
C ARG A 15 -3.46 -21.07 6.48
N TYR A 16 -4.54 -21.03 5.69
CA TYR A 16 -4.49 -20.75 4.25
C TYR A 16 -5.17 -19.46 3.84
N PHE A 17 -6.09 -18.96 4.64
CA PHE A 17 -6.93 -17.84 4.29
C PHE A 17 -7.11 -16.87 5.46
N GLY A 18 -7.02 -15.60 5.19
CA GLY A 18 -7.27 -14.52 6.14
C GLY A 18 -8.11 -13.41 5.53
N TYR A 19 -8.83 -12.72 6.38
CA TYR A 19 -9.59 -11.52 6.04
C TYR A 19 -9.25 -10.39 7.01
N GLU A 20 -8.91 -9.25 6.47
CA GLU A 20 -8.54 -8.07 7.25
C GLU A 20 -9.44 -6.89 6.89
N LEU A 21 -9.92 -6.18 7.90
CA LEU A 21 -10.56 -4.87 7.75
C LEU A 21 -9.68 -3.80 8.37
N TYR A 22 -9.62 -2.65 7.76
CA TYR A 22 -8.88 -1.51 8.27
C TYR A 22 -9.56 -0.19 7.94
N GLY A 23 -9.27 0.81 8.74
CA GLY A 23 -9.79 2.16 8.54
C GLY A 23 -8.83 3.20 9.08
N SER A 24 -8.87 4.38 8.51
CA SER A 24 -8.12 5.52 8.97
C SER A 24 -8.91 6.82 8.80
N SER A 25 -8.65 7.77 9.66
CA SER A 25 -9.19 9.12 9.55
C SER A 25 -8.04 10.11 9.68
N TYR A 26 -7.99 11.04 8.77
CA TYR A 26 -7.00 12.11 8.75
C TYR A 26 -7.70 13.46 8.62
N SER A 27 -7.39 14.38 9.49
CA SER A 27 -7.93 15.73 9.47
C SER A 27 -6.81 16.76 9.45
N LEU A 28 -6.88 17.67 8.51
CA LEU A 28 -5.94 18.78 8.37
C LEU A 28 -6.69 20.10 8.49
N ARG A 29 -6.33 20.89 9.49
CA ARG A 29 -6.97 22.17 9.74
C ARG A 29 -6.81 23.11 8.53
N GLY A 30 -7.94 23.66 8.05
CA GLY A 30 -7.97 24.54 6.88
C GLY A 30 -7.99 23.84 5.52
N VAL A 31 -7.79 22.54 5.47
CA VAL A 31 -7.82 21.75 4.23
C VAL A 31 -9.05 20.83 4.19
N GLY A 32 -9.30 20.07 5.24
CA GLY A 32 -10.43 19.18 5.32
C GLY A 32 -10.14 17.86 6.01
N THR A 33 -11.02 16.89 5.81
CA THR A 33 -10.95 15.57 6.41
C THR A 33 -10.96 14.48 5.35
N GLN A 34 -10.12 13.47 5.54
CA GLN A 34 -10.09 12.25 4.74
C GLN A 34 -10.39 11.06 5.64
N ASN A 35 -11.40 10.28 5.26
CA ASN A 35 -11.70 9.00 5.87
C ASN A 35 -11.45 7.88 4.86
N MET A 36 -10.92 6.77 5.33
CA MET A 36 -10.67 5.59 4.52
C MET A 36 -11.16 4.36 5.27
N ALA A 37 -11.87 3.51 4.56
CA ALA A 37 -12.21 2.17 5.00
C ALA A 37 -11.84 1.17 3.92
N GLY A 38 -11.33 0.04 4.31
CA GLY A 38 -10.92 -0.98 3.35
C GLY A 38 -10.96 -2.38 3.92
N GLY A 39 -10.88 -3.32 3.01
CA GLY A 39 -10.82 -4.75 3.32
C GLY A 39 -9.84 -5.46 2.40
N ARG A 40 -9.25 -6.52 2.90
CA ARG A 40 -8.25 -7.30 2.18
C ARG A 40 -8.42 -8.78 2.48
N LEU A 41 -8.40 -9.57 1.42
CA LEU A 41 -8.29 -11.03 1.48
C LEU A 41 -6.82 -11.43 1.37
N VAL A 42 -6.38 -12.31 2.24
CA VAL A 42 -5.03 -12.87 2.25
C VAL A 42 -5.13 -14.35 2.01
N TYR A 43 -4.45 -14.86 1.01
CA TYR A 43 -4.44 -16.26 0.66
C TYR A 43 -3.00 -16.80 0.59
N HIS A 44 -2.73 -17.80 1.43
CA HIS A 44 -1.45 -18.50 1.46
C HIS A 44 -1.58 -19.81 0.66
N LEU A 45 -1.10 -19.81 -0.59
CA LEU A 45 -1.10 -21.04 -1.40
C LEU A 45 -0.19 -22.11 -0.79
N ASN A 46 0.96 -21.68 -0.31
CA ASN A 46 1.93 -22.53 0.38
C ASN A 46 2.82 -21.65 1.28
N LYS A 47 3.86 -22.24 1.86
CA LYS A 47 4.79 -21.49 2.72
C LYS A 47 5.59 -20.39 2.00
N GLN A 48 5.63 -20.44 0.68
CA GLN A 48 6.43 -19.54 -0.16
C GLN A 48 5.62 -18.47 -0.87
N LEU A 49 4.34 -18.74 -1.17
CA LEU A 49 3.50 -17.85 -1.97
C LEU A 49 2.29 -17.34 -1.18
N THR A 50 2.21 -16.03 -1.08
CA THR A 50 1.09 -15.32 -0.48
C THR A 50 0.52 -14.32 -1.48
N ILE A 51 -0.80 -14.34 -1.66
CA ILE A 51 -1.55 -13.40 -2.50
C ILE A 51 -2.46 -12.59 -1.60
N ARG A 52 -2.49 -11.27 -1.81
CA ARG A 52 -3.42 -10.35 -1.15
C ARG A 52 -4.19 -9.57 -2.20
N ILE A 53 -5.51 -9.50 -2.03
CA ILE A 53 -6.40 -8.73 -2.88
C ILE A 53 -7.31 -7.92 -1.98
N GLY A 54 -7.42 -6.63 -2.26
CA GLY A 54 -8.24 -5.75 -1.44
C GLY A 54 -8.78 -4.55 -2.18
N GLY A 55 -9.58 -3.78 -1.46
CA GLY A 55 -10.13 -2.54 -1.94
C GLY A 55 -10.30 -1.55 -0.81
N ASN A 56 -10.23 -0.27 -1.14
CA ASN A 56 -10.40 0.84 -0.21
C ASN A 56 -11.43 1.82 -0.76
N ALA A 57 -12.27 2.31 0.14
CA ALA A 57 -13.14 3.45 -0.10
C ALA A 57 -12.59 4.66 0.65
N TYR A 58 -12.48 5.77 -0.05
CA TYR A 58 -12.02 7.04 0.48
C TYR A 58 -13.15 8.07 0.41
N GLN A 59 -13.28 8.83 1.46
CA GLN A 59 -14.18 9.97 1.54
C GLN A 59 -13.37 11.21 1.92
N TYR A 60 -13.43 12.22 1.09
CA TYR A 60 -12.77 13.51 1.30
C TYR A 60 -13.81 14.58 1.54
N ARG A 61 -13.60 15.38 2.55
CA ARG A 61 -14.42 16.55 2.86
C ARG A 61 -13.53 17.78 2.89
N SER A 62 -13.76 18.70 1.96
CA SER A 62 -13.02 19.94 1.86
C SER A 62 -13.96 21.07 1.42
N ASN A 63 -13.91 22.21 2.11
CA ASN A 63 -14.70 23.41 1.80
C ASN A 63 -16.19 23.14 1.60
N GLY A 64 -16.79 22.31 2.44
CA GLY A 64 -18.20 21.93 2.35
C GLY A 64 -18.55 20.96 1.21
N ARG A 65 -17.59 20.55 0.42
CA ARG A 65 -17.75 19.55 -0.64
C ARG A 65 -17.25 18.17 -0.17
N MET A 66 -17.94 17.15 -0.64
CA MET A 66 -17.61 15.74 -0.35
C MET A 66 -17.25 15.03 -1.65
N PHE A 67 -16.16 14.31 -1.63
CA PHE A 67 -15.68 13.49 -2.74
C PHE A 67 -15.48 12.05 -2.28
N ASN A 68 -15.88 11.11 -3.10
CA ASN A 68 -15.66 9.69 -2.87
C ASN A 68 -14.69 9.15 -3.91
N ASP A 69 -13.83 8.26 -3.46
CA ASP A 69 -12.85 7.59 -4.31
C ASP A 69 -12.72 6.12 -3.92
N PHE A 70 -12.38 5.28 -4.89
CA PHE A 70 -12.22 3.85 -4.68
C PHE A 70 -10.91 3.39 -5.29
N THR A 71 -10.20 2.53 -4.57
CA THR A 71 -9.00 1.87 -5.08
C THR A 71 -9.14 0.36 -4.97
N LEU A 72 -8.62 -0.34 -5.96
CA LEU A 72 -8.38 -1.77 -5.92
C LEU A 72 -6.89 -1.99 -5.78
N ASN A 73 -6.50 -2.91 -4.92
CA ASN A 73 -5.11 -3.29 -4.72
C ASN A 73 -4.94 -4.80 -4.74
N ALA A 74 -3.80 -5.24 -5.22
CA ALA A 74 -3.39 -6.62 -5.22
C ALA A 74 -1.88 -6.68 -5.02
N ASP A 75 -1.42 -7.64 -4.26
CA ASP A 75 0.00 -7.94 -4.12
C ASP A 75 0.25 -9.44 -4.04
N LEU A 76 1.45 -9.81 -4.43
CA LEU A 76 1.94 -11.16 -4.43
C LEU A 76 3.34 -11.17 -3.83
N THR A 77 3.53 -11.99 -2.81
CA THR A 77 4.82 -12.23 -2.18
C THR A 77 5.25 -13.65 -2.46
N TYR A 78 6.39 -13.83 -3.10
CA TYR A 78 6.95 -15.13 -3.41
C TYR A 78 8.36 -15.27 -2.86
N ARG A 79 8.53 -16.19 -1.94
CA ARG A 79 9.83 -16.56 -1.38
C ARG A 79 10.45 -17.66 -2.23
N LEU A 80 11.34 -17.28 -3.14
CA LEU A 80 12.00 -18.23 -4.03
C LEU A 80 12.90 -19.20 -3.26
N ASN A 81 13.64 -18.69 -2.27
CA ASN A 81 14.51 -19.46 -1.40
C ASN A 81 14.80 -18.68 -0.10
N ASN A 82 15.72 -19.16 0.73
CA ASN A 82 16.01 -18.56 2.04
C ASN A 82 16.65 -17.15 1.95
N TRP A 83 17.21 -16.79 0.81
CA TRP A 83 17.92 -15.53 0.62
C TRP A 83 17.24 -14.56 -0.38
N LEU A 84 16.24 -15.03 -1.15
CA LEU A 84 15.59 -14.23 -2.18
C LEU A 84 14.07 -14.28 -2.04
N THR A 85 13.45 -13.10 -1.90
CA THR A 85 12.01 -12.90 -1.90
C THR A 85 11.63 -11.89 -2.98
N ALA A 86 10.65 -12.21 -3.79
CA ALA A 86 10.04 -11.31 -4.77
C ALA A 86 8.70 -10.80 -4.26
N TYR A 87 8.46 -9.52 -4.44
CA TYR A 87 7.22 -8.85 -4.10
C TYR A 87 6.73 -8.05 -5.30
N VAL A 88 5.52 -8.36 -5.77
CA VAL A 88 4.86 -7.66 -6.88
C VAL A 88 3.57 -7.06 -6.35
N TYR A 89 3.31 -5.82 -6.66
CA TYR A 89 2.14 -5.10 -6.15
C TYR A 89 1.56 -4.16 -7.19
N GLY A 90 0.29 -3.86 -7.02
CA GLY A 90 -0.41 -2.89 -7.83
C GLY A 90 -1.60 -2.29 -7.10
N GLN A 91 -1.85 -1.04 -7.37
CA GLN A 91 -3.02 -0.32 -6.91
C GLN A 91 -3.61 0.47 -8.08
N TYR A 92 -4.92 0.37 -8.25
CA TYR A 92 -5.65 1.09 -9.27
C TYR A 92 -6.73 1.97 -8.64
N ARG A 93 -6.74 3.23 -8.99
CA ARG A 93 -7.74 4.21 -8.58
C ARG A 93 -8.86 4.25 -9.61
N LEU A 94 -10.10 4.01 -9.18
CA LEU A 94 -11.26 3.89 -10.07
C LEU A 94 -11.84 5.25 -10.49
N ASN A 95 -11.80 6.27 -9.62
CA ASN A 95 -12.37 7.58 -9.86
C ASN A 95 -11.29 8.66 -9.99
N CYS A 96 -10.53 8.62 -11.07
CA CYS A 96 -9.61 9.71 -11.41
C CYS A 96 -10.34 10.86 -12.10
N THR A 97 -11.16 11.61 -11.39
CA THR A 97 -11.66 12.88 -11.91
C THR A 97 -10.58 13.95 -11.73
N PRO A 98 -10.08 14.56 -12.82
CA PRO A 98 -9.00 15.54 -12.74
C PRO A 98 -9.34 16.79 -11.90
N ASN A 99 -10.61 17.04 -11.72
CA ASN A 99 -11.15 18.25 -11.04
C ASN A 99 -11.65 17.97 -9.62
N SER A 100 -11.35 16.82 -9.02
CA SER A 100 -11.91 16.42 -7.73
C SER A 100 -11.40 17.20 -6.51
N GLY A 101 -10.51 18.17 -6.67
CA GLY A 101 -9.96 18.95 -5.55
C GLY A 101 -9.13 18.13 -4.55
N VAL A 102 -8.94 16.85 -4.82
CA VAL A 102 -8.23 15.89 -3.95
C VAL A 102 -6.72 16.04 -4.05
N GLN A 103 -6.23 16.80 -5.00
CA GLN A 103 -4.80 16.98 -5.27
C GLN A 103 -4.00 17.58 -4.10
N GLY A 104 -4.67 18.15 -3.12
CA GLY A 104 -4.03 18.73 -1.94
C GLY A 104 -3.90 17.80 -0.73
N PHE A 105 -4.48 16.61 -0.76
CA PHE A 105 -4.36 15.67 0.36
C PHE A 105 -3.09 14.86 0.26
N PRO A 106 -2.22 14.89 1.30
CA PRO A 106 -0.93 14.19 1.26
C PRO A 106 -1.05 12.66 1.20
N LEU A 107 -2.21 12.11 1.56
CA LEU A 107 -2.51 10.68 1.53
C LEU A 107 -3.43 10.27 0.36
N SER A 108 -3.58 11.11 -0.65
CA SER A 108 -4.39 10.80 -1.83
C SER A 108 -3.86 9.53 -2.51
N PRO A 109 -4.72 8.53 -2.74
CA PRO A 109 -4.30 7.32 -3.41
C PRO A 109 -3.98 7.60 -4.88
N GLN A 110 -2.93 7.00 -5.38
CA GLN A 110 -2.55 7.07 -6.78
C GLN A 110 -2.45 5.67 -7.38
N SER A 111 -2.76 5.56 -8.67
CA SER A 111 -2.52 4.30 -9.37
C SER A 111 -1.02 4.06 -9.49
N HIS A 112 -0.57 2.91 -9.04
CA HIS A 112 0.83 2.50 -9.14
C HIS A 112 0.95 0.98 -9.18
N TYR A 113 2.02 0.50 -9.73
CA TYR A 113 2.41 -0.91 -9.69
C TYR A 113 3.92 -1.03 -9.71
N GLY A 114 4.41 -2.11 -9.16
CA GLY A 114 5.85 -2.31 -9.09
C GLY A 114 6.24 -3.71 -8.65
N ALA A 115 7.53 -3.92 -8.62
CA ALA A 115 8.15 -5.13 -8.14
C ALA A 115 9.34 -4.80 -7.24
N LEU A 116 9.50 -5.56 -6.17
CA LEU A 116 10.59 -5.44 -5.22
C LEU A 116 11.23 -6.81 -5.01
N PHE A 117 12.54 -6.87 -5.12
CA PHE A 117 13.32 -8.04 -4.74
C PHE A 117 14.06 -7.74 -3.45
N ARG A 118 13.93 -8.63 -2.49
CA ARG A 118 14.67 -8.59 -1.23
C ARG A 118 15.69 -9.72 -1.23
N ILE A 119 16.96 -9.35 -1.14
CA ILE A 119 18.08 -10.28 -1.08
C ILE A 119 18.65 -10.25 0.33
N ASN A 120 18.64 -11.38 1.00
CA ASN A 120 19.26 -11.51 2.32
C ASN A 120 20.76 -11.70 2.15
N LEU A 121 21.54 -10.70 2.55
CA LEU A 121 23.00 -10.72 2.44
C LEU A 121 23.67 -11.33 3.67
N LEU A 122 23.08 -11.14 4.85
CA LEU A 122 23.62 -11.60 6.12
C LEU A 122 22.51 -11.90 7.10
N GLU A 123 22.57 -13.06 7.74
CA GLU A 123 21.64 -13.47 8.80
C GLU A 123 22.41 -13.87 10.04
N LYS A 124 22.23 -13.13 11.14
CA LYS A 124 22.79 -13.43 12.45
C LYS A 124 21.67 -13.52 13.49
N LYS A 125 22.00 -13.97 14.73
CA LYS A 125 21.02 -14.15 15.81
C LYS A 125 20.31 -12.85 16.19
N GLU A 126 21.02 -11.73 16.18
CA GLU A 126 20.54 -10.44 16.67
C GLU A 126 20.14 -9.48 15.56
N TYR A 127 20.65 -9.67 14.35
CA TYR A 127 20.37 -8.80 13.21
C TYR A 127 20.49 -9.50 11.87
N GLY A 128 19.87 -8.94 10.86
CA GLY A 128 20.00 -9.33 9.47
C GLY A 128 20.23 -8.12 8.58
N ILE A 129 20.93 -8.31 7.47
CA ILE A 129 21.15 -7.28 6.45
C ILE A 129 20.51 -7.76 5.15
N ASP A 130 19.62 -6.97 4.59
CA ASP A 130 18.96 -7.21 3.33
C ASP A 130 19.33 -6.12 2.31
N LEU A 131 19.37 -6.50 1.04
CA LEU A 131 19.42 -5.56 -0.07
C LEU A 131 18.04 -5.56 -0.77
N ASN A 132 17.44 -4.39 -0.88
CA ASN A 132 16.19 -4.22 -1.58
C ASN A 132 16.44 -3.59 -2.95
N LEU A 133 15.97 -4.25 -3.99
CA LEU A 133 16.00 -3.77 -5.38
C LEU A 133 14.58 -3.71 -5.89
N GLY A 134 14.15 -2.57 -6.39
CA GLY A 134 12.79 -2.42 -6.85
C GLY A 134 12.60 -1.40 -7.94
N THR A 135 11.49 -1.56 -8.64
CA THR A 135 10.99 -0.58 -9.59
C THR A 135 9.52 -0.34 -9.31
N ASP A 136 9.10 0.90 -9.39
CA ASP A 136 7.73 1.34 -9.21
C ASP A 136 7.34 2.25 -10.36
N ARG A 137 6.13 2.07 -10.87
CA ARG A 137 5.55 2.95 -11.87
C ARG A 137 4.27 3.53 -11.32
N SER A 138 4.22 4.84 -11.17
CA SER A 138 3.09 5.55 -10.60
C SER A 138 2.53 6.58 -11.57
N TYR A 139 1.22 6.76 -11.53
CA TYR A 139 0.54 7.78 -12.31
C TYR A 139 0.53 9.11 -11.55
N ASN A 140 1.15 10.12 -12.14
CA ASN A 140 1.13 11.47 -11.60
C ASN A 140 -0.08 12.22 -12.19
N ALA A 141 -1.09 12.49 -11.35
CA ALA A 141 -2.31 13.16 -11.78
C ALA A 141 -2.08 14.63 -12.18
N ALA A 142 -1.07 15.30 -11.62
CA ALA A 142 -0.74 16.69 -11.94
C ALA A 142 -0.14 16.82 -13.35
N THR A 143 0.77 15.95 -13.72
CA THR A 143 1.42 15.94 -15.04
C THR A 143 0.68 15.05 -16.05
N ARG A 144 -0.27 14.23 -15.58
CA ARG A 144 -0.99 13.21 -16.37
C ARG A 144 -0.06 12.21 -17.05
N GLN A 145 1.04 11.91 -16.43
CA GLN A 145 2.06 11.01 -16.96
C GLN A 145 2.39 9.88 -15.95
N TRP A 146 2.86 8.78 -16.49
CA TRP A 146 3.40 7.68 -15.73
C TRP A 146 4.89 7.92 -15.47
N GLU A 147 5.28 7.87 -14.21
CA GLU A 147 6.64 8.07 -13.76
C GLU A 147 7.24 6.76 -13.25
N ASN A 148 8.47 6.49 -13.59
CA ASN A 148 9.21 5.32 -13.11
C ASN A 148 10.14 5.73 -11.98
N THR A 149 10.14 4.96 -10.91
CA THR A 149 11.04 5.11 -9.78
C THR A 149 11.80 3.82 -9.55
N TYR A 150 13.09 3.92 -9.37
CA TYR A 150 13.96 2.79 -9.03
C TYR A 150 14.39 2.91 -7.58
N ARG A 151 14.37 1.80 -6.87
CA ARG A 151 14.76 1.72 -5.47
C ARG A 151 15.90 0.73 -5.31
N VAL A 152 16.97 1.20 -4.71
CA VAL A 152 18.10 0.37 -4.30
C VAL A 152 18.48 0.80 -2.90
N GLY A 153 18.49 -0.11 -1.96
CA GLY A 153 18.83 0.26 -0.59
C GLY A 153 19.07 -0.94 0.33
N PRO A 154 20.05 -0.82 1.22
CA PRO A 154 20.23 -1.78 2.30
C PRO A 154 19.15 -1.59 3.36
N ALA A 155 18.75 -2.67 4.02
CA ALA A 155 17.88 -2.65 5.19
C ALA A 155 18.47 -3.51 6.29
N ILE A 156 18.46 -3.00 7.52
CA ILE A 156 18.89 -3.72 8.71
C ILE A 156 17.63 -4.16 9.45
N ARG A 157 17.51 -5.46 9.71
CA ARG A 157 16.46 -6.04 10.54
C ARG A 157 17.03 -6.35 11.92
N LEU A 158 16.44 -5.78 12.95
CA LEU A 158 16.69 -6.15 14.34
C LEU A 158 15.70 -7.24 14.75
N LYS A 159 16.17 -8.23 15.49
CA LYS A 159 15.37 -9.38 15.96
C LYS A 159 15.08 -9.26 17.46
#